data_fbd201b7a0c28f00ef883d5b9fa321bd
#
_entry.id   fbd201b7a0c28f00ef883d5b9fa321bd
#
_cell.length_a   1.000
_cell.length_b   1.000
_cell.length_c   1.000
_cell.angle_alpha   90.00
_cell.angle_beta   90.00
_cell.angle_gamma   90.00
#
_symmetry.space_group_name_H-M   'P 1'
#
loop_
_entity.id
_entity.type
_entity.pdbx_description
1 polymer ?
#
loop_
_entity_poly.entity_id
_entity_poly.type
_entity_poly.pdbx_seq_one_letter_code
_entity_poly.pdbx_strand_id
1 'polypeptide(L)'
;MTRHDFVEPFYMVQLSDDDLQEMQDYISKLKERDYHHREIIHNNPIHSHGTDVYRTCEIHYPNKNSVLNQIGKKIFLDVNEKYYEYDLKDIFEFQLIKYYVGGNYNWHCDYGQAPVRGSVRKLSMSIHLTDPKEYEGGELNLINYSNYPIMVNNNLGSTIVFDSRIPHKVWPITWGTRIALVGWANGPKLR
;
A
#
# COMPACT_ATOMS: atom_id res chain seq x y z
N MET A 1 -18.76 -4.06 32.83
CA MET A 1 -17.50 -3.59 32.21
C MET A 1 -17.65 -3.78 30.72
N THR A 2 -17.96 -2.73 29.99
CA THR A 2 -18.01 -2.75 28.52
C THR A 2 -16.58 -2.90 28.00
N ARG A 3 -16.29 -3.99 27.31
CA ARG A 3 -15.08 -4.12 26.51
C ARG A 3 -15.07 -2.91 25.58
N HIS A 4 -14.12 -2.01 25.72
CA HIS A 4 -13.78 -1.10 24.64
C HIS A 4 -13.19 -2.00 23.55
N ASP A 5 -13.95 -2.18 22.47
CA ASP A 5 -13.47 -2.91 21.30
C ASP A 5 -12.27 -2.13 20.76
N PHE A 6 -11.08 -2.67 21.03
CA PHE A 6 -9.83 -2.10 20.55
C PHE A 6 -9.78 -2.38 19.04
N VAL A 7 -9.93 -1.35 18.25
CA VAL A 7 -9.78 -1.48 16.80
C VAL A 7 -8.31 -1.73 16.51
N GLU A 8 -8.01 -2.90 15.95
CA GLU A 8 -6.66 -3.21 15.50
C GLU A 8 -6.24 -2.22 14.43
N PRO A 9 -4.98 -1.77 14.43
CA PRO A 9 -4.49 -0.79 13.48
C PRO A 9 -4.37 -1.32 12.05
N PHE A 10 -4.49 -2.63 11.86
CA PHE A 10 -4.42 -3.30 10.56
C PHE A 10 -5.19 -4.62 10.56
N TYR A 11 -5.62 -5.04 9.37
CA TYR A 11 -6.25 -6.34 9.13
C TYR A 11 -5.61 -7.00 7.92
N MET A 12 -5.39 -8.30 8.02
CA MET A 12 -4.84 -9.11 6.92
C MET A 12 -5.94 -9.94 6.29
N VAL A 13 -5.95 -9.94 4.97
CA VAL A 13 -6.89 -10.70 4.13
C VAL A 13 -6.07 -11.45 3.09
N GLN A 14 -6.47 -12.66 2.73
CA GLN A 14 -5.91 -13.39 1.59
C GLN A 14 -6.86 -13.24 0.41
N LEU A 15 -6.33 -12.90 -0.78
CA LEU A 15 -7.11 -12.92 -2.01
C LEU A 15 -7.63 -14.33 -2.29
N SER A 16 -8.80 -14.43 -2.90
CA SER A 16 -9.23 -15.67 -3.53
C SER A 16 -8.33 -16.00 -4.73
N ASP A 17 -8.25 -17.27 -5.09
CA ASP A 17 -7.46 -17.71 -6.24
C ASP A 17 -7.95 -17.04 -7.54
N ASP A 18 -9.27 -16.84 -7.69
CA ASP A 18 -9.87 -16.19 -8.85
C ASP A 18 -9.47 -14.71 -8.92
N ASP A 19 -9.61 -13.94 -7.82
CA ASP A 19 -9.23 -12.53 -7.76
C ASP A 19 -7.73 -12.37 -8.04
N LEU A 20 -6.90 -13.27 -7.50
CA LEU A 20 -5.45 -13.26 -7.73
C LEU A 20 -5.13 -13.52 -9.20
N GLN A 21 -5.75 -14.52 -9.81
CA GLN A 21 -5.54 -14.86 -11.22
C GLN A 21 -5.93 -13.70 -12.15
N GLU A 22 -7.07 -13.05 -11.91
CA GLU A 22 -7.51 -11.89 -12.69
C GLU A 22 -6.52 -10.72 -12.59
N MET A 23 -5.97 -10.46 -11.39
CA MET A 23 -4.93 -9.45 -11.21
C MET A 23 -3.64 -9.82 -11.96
N GLN A 24 -3.20 -11.07 -11.88
CA GLN A 24 -2.01 -11.56 -12.59
C GLN A 24 -2.19 -11.47 -14.12
N ASP A 25 -3.35 -11.82 -14.64
CA ASP A 25 -3.68 -11.70 -16.06
C ASP A 25 -3.68 -10.23 -16.55
N TYR A 26 -4.11 -9.31 -15.69
CA TYR A 26 -4.00 -7.88 -16.00
C TYR A 26 -2.53 -7.44 -16.07
N ILE A 27 -1.73 -7.82 -15.06
CA ILE A 27 -0.31 -7.46 -14.96
C ILE A 27 0.50 -8.01 -16.14
N SER A 28 0.22 -9.25 -16.56
CA SER A 28 0.92 -9.90 -17.68
C SER A 28 0.78 -9.19 -19.02
N LYS A 29 -0.24 -8.35 -19.19
CA LYS A 29 -0.50 -7.56 -20.40
C LYS A 29 0.20 -6.20 -20.41
N LEU A 30 0.72 -5.76 -19.26
CA LEU A 30 1.43 -4.49 -19.14
C LEU A 30 2.83 -4.60 -19.77
N LYS A 31 3.27 -3.50 -20.37
CA LYS A 31 4.61 -3.35 -20.96
C LYS A 31 5.40 -2.33 -20.16
N GLU A 32 6.71 -2.30 -20.29
CA GLU A 32 7.58 -1.33 -19.61
C GLU A 32 7.12 0.12 -19.82
N ARG A 33 6.63 0.48 -21.00
CA ARG A 33 6.10 1.83 -21.30
C ARG A 33 4.85 2.21 -20.51
N ASP A 34 4.18 1.26 -19.88
CA ASP A 34 2.96 1.50 -19.09
C ASP A 34 3.31 1.88 -17.63
N TYR A 35 4.60 1.83 -17.30
CA TYR A 35 5.13 2.22 -16.00
C TYR A 35 5.86 3.55 -16.09
N HIS A 36 5.77 4.33 -15.00
CA HIS A 36 6.45 5.61 -14.86
C HIS A 36 7.44 5.55 -13.72
N HIS A 37 8.71 5.84 -14.01
CA HIS A 37 9.73 5.93 -12.96
C HIS A 37 9.40 7.04 -11.96
N ARG A 38 9.52 6.73 -10.67
CA ARG A 38 9.30 7.66 -9.57
C ARG A 38 10.47 7.59 -8.60
N GLU A 39 11.20 8.69 -8.51
CA GLU A 39 12.24 8.90 -7.52
C GLU A 39 11.92 10.15 -6.70
N ILE A 40 12.01 10.04 -5.38
CA ILE A 40 11.87 11.15 -4.46
C ILE A 40 13.11 11.20 -3.59
N ILE A 41 13.84 12.29 -3.70
CA ILE A 41 15.03 12.57 -2.89
C ILE A 41 14.63 13.60 -1.83
N HIS A 42 14.80 13.27 -0.56
CA HIS A 42 14.67 14.23 0.52
C HIS A 42 16.06 14.79 0.86
N ASN A 43 16.26 16.07 0.57
CA ASN A 43 17.37 16.83 1.15
C ASN A 43 16.99 17.12 2.61
N ASN A 44 17.43 16.28 3.55
CA ASN A 44 17.23 16.56 4.96
C ASN A 44 18.39 17.44 5.49
N PRO A 45 18.15 18.73 5.81
CA PRO A 45 19.20 19.62 6.30
C PRO A 45 19.69 19.27 7.72
N ILE A 46 19.05 18.34 8.41
CA ILE A 46 19.37 17.97 9.81
C ILE A 46 20.40 16.83 9.88
N HIS A 47 20.51 16.01 8.84
CA HIS A 47 21.51 14.94 8.75
C HIS A 47 22.55 15.28 7.69
N SER A 48 23.71 15.73 8.13
CA SER A 48 24.83 16.26 7.34
C SER A 48 25.55 15.24 6.44
N HIS A 49 25.02 14.06 6.18
CA HIS A 49 25.66 13.02 5.39
C HIS A 49 24.66 12.36 4.44
N GLY A 50 24.58 12.89 3.21
CA GLY A 50 24.01 12.20 2.07
C GLY A 50 22.58 12.62 1.69
N THR A 51 22.30 12.55 0.40
CA THR A 51 20.96 12.58 -0.17
C THR A 51 20.32 11.22 0.07
N ASP A 52 19.44 11.11 1.05
CA ASP A 52 18.68 9.88 1.27
C ASP A 52 17.59 9.74 0.20
N VAL A 53 17.69 8.72 -0.63
CA VAL A 53 16.61 8.36 -1.56
C VAL A 53 15.41 7.91 -0.74
N TYR A 54 14.36 8.74 -0.75
CA TYR A 54 13.17 8.50 0.05
C TYR A 54 12.26 7.46 -0.59
N ARG A 55 12.14 7.49 -1.92
CA ARG A 55 11.35 6.55 -2.71
C ARG A 55 11.96 6.34 -4.08
N THR A 56 12.14 5.08 -4.48
CA THR A 56 12.48 4.69 -5.84
C THR A 56 11.62 3.52 -6.26
N CYS A 57 10.84 3.68 -7.31
CA CYS A 57 9.97 2.64 -7.86
C CYS A 57 9.49 3.03 -9.25
N GLU A 58 8.83 2.09 -9.92
CA GLU A 58 8.01 2.36 -11.11
C GLU A 58 6.53 2.22 -10.75
N ILE A 59 5.69 3.07 -11.33
CA ILE A 59 4.26 3.13 -11.02
C ILE A 59 3.47 3.02 -12.31
N HIS A 60 2.51 2.08 -12.32
CA HIS A 60 1.41 2.07 -13.28
C HIS A 60 0.13 2.54 -12.57
N TYR A 61 -0.61 3.45 -13.21
CA TYR A 61 -1.89 3.96 -12.73
C TYR A 61 -3.03 3.21 -13.44
N PRO A 62 -3.64 2.21 -12.78
CA PRO A 62 -4.68 1.42 -13.42
C PRO A 62 -5.93 2.27 -13.70
N ASN A 63 -6.59 2.00 -14.83
CA ASN A 63 -7.85 2.65 -15.16
C ASN A 63 -8.90 2.38 -14.08
N LYS A 64 -9.76 3.35 -13.78
CA LYS A 64 -10.80 3.25 -12.74
C LYS A 64 -11.71 2.02 -12.87
N ASN A 65 -11.93 1.56 -14.10
CA ASN A 65 -12.75 0.37 -14.37
C ASN A 65 -11.94 -0.92 -14.50
N SER A 66 -10.64 -0.88 -14.20
CA SER A 66 -9.79 -2.08 -14.24
C SER A 66 -10.16 -3.05 -13.13
N VAL A 67 -9.86 -4.32 -13.36
CA VAL A 67 -10.04 -5.39 -12.36
C VAL A 67 -9.27 -5.08 -11.07
N LEU A 68 -8.07 -4.48 -11.17
CA LEU A 68 -7.28 -4.06 -10.00
C LEU A 68 -8.06 -3.09 -9.11
N ASN A 69 -8.73 -2.09 -9.70
CA ASN A 69 -9.52 -1.12 -8.97
C ASN A 69 -10.79 -1.73 -8.39
N GLN A 70 -11.45 -2.63 -9.12
CA GLN A 70 -12.69 -3.28 -8.68
C GLN A 70 -12.43 -4.17 -7.47
N ILE A 71 -11.43 -5.05 -7.55
CA ILE A 71 -11.05 -5.94 -6.45
C ILE A 71 -10.56 -5.14 -5.25
N GLY A 72 -9.67 -4.16 -5.46
CA GLY A 72 -9.16 -3.33 -4.39
C GLY A 72 -10.26 -2.53 -3.67
N LYS A 73 -11.23 -1.96 -4.41
CA LYS A 73 -12.37 -1.27 -3.84
C LYS A 73 -13.24 -2.21 -3.00
N LYS A 74 -13.54 -3.42 -3.50
CA LYS A 74 -14.30 -4.43 -2.77
C LYS A 74 -13.63 -4.75 -1.42
N ILE A 75 -12.32 -5.00 -1.42
CA ILE A 75 -11.58 -5.29 -0.18
C ILE A 75 -11.67 -4.13 0.82
N PHE A 76 -11.50 -2.87 0.38
CA PHE A 76 -11.66 -1.72 1.26
C PHE A 76 -13.04 -1.64 1.89
N LEU A 77 -14.10 -1.86 1.11
CA LEU A 77 -15.47 -1.80 1.61
C LEU A 77 -15.75 -2.93 2.60
N ASP A 78 -15.36 -4.16 2.28
CA ASP A 78 -15.56 -5.34 3.13
C ASP A 78 -14.81 -5.20 4.48
N VAL A 79 -13.55 -4.75 4.43
CA VAL A 79 -12.74 -4.55 5.64
C VAL A 79 -13.24 -3.35 6.45
N ASN A 80 -13.66 -2.26 5.78
CA ASN A 80 -14.21 -1.10 6.48
C ASN A 80 -15.52 -1.43 7.18
N GLU A 81 -16.44 -2.11 6.51
CA GLU A 81 -17.72 -2.51 7.10
C GLU A 81 -17.53 -3.41 8.33
N LYS A 82 -16.58 -4.32 8.27
CA LYS A 82 -16.38 -5.33 9.31
C LYS A 82 -15.56 -4.84 10.51
N TYR A 83 -14.62 -3.90 10.29
CA TYR A 83 -13.60 -3.61 11.32
C TYR A 83 -13.42 -2.13 11.64
N TYR A 84 -13.49 -1.22 10.64
CA TYR A 84 -13.17 0.19 10.88
C TYR A 84 -14.39 1.08 11.02
N GLU A 85 -15.46 0.78 10.29
CA GLU A 85 -16.69 1.58 10.25
C GLU A 85 -16.44 3.09 9.98
N TYR A 86 -15.36 3.40 9.22
CA TYR A 86 -15.05 4.77 8.85
C TYR A 86 -16.06 5.31 7.84
N ASP A 87 -16.42 6.59 7.99
CA ASP A 87 -17.13 7.32 6.94
C ASP A 87 -16.19 7.46 5.73
N LEU A 88 -16.37 6.62 4.73
CA LEU A 88 -15.63 6.65 3.48
C LEU A 88 -16.47 7.33 2.39
N LYS A 89 -15.80 8.15 1.56
CA LYS A 89 -16.37 8.65 0.31
C LYS A 89 -16.08 7.64 -0.80
N ASP A 90 -16.84 7.70 -1.91
CA ASP A 90 -16.56 6.90 -3.10
C ASP A 90 -15.35 7.47 -3.89
N ILE A 91 -14.22 7.62 -3.18
CA ILE A 91 -12.95 8.13 -3.70
C ILE A 91 -11.87 7.14 -3.32
N PHE A 92 -11.49 6.32 -4.29
CA PHE A 92 -10.43 5.33 -4.16
C PHE A 92 -9.31 5.65 -5.14
N GLU A 93 -8.07 5.45 -4.69
CA GLU A 93 -6.86 5.63 -5.47
C GLU A 93 -6.10 4.32 -5.50
N PHE A 94 -5.55 3.92 -6.64
CA PHE A 94 -4.74 2.72 -6.76
C PHE A 94 -3.50 2.97 -7.59
N GLN A 95 -2.40 2.34 -7.20
CA GLN A 95 -1.12 2.32 -7.91
C GLN A 95 -0.58 0.90 -7.92
N LEU A 96 -0.30 0.37 -9.10
CA LEU A 96 0.50 -0.83 -9.21
C LEU A 96 1.97 -0.42 -9.19
N ILE A 97 2.69 -0.83 -8.17
CA ILE A 97 4.07 -0.43 -7.92
C ILE A 97 4.99 -1.60 -8.22
N LYS A 98 6.06 -1.32 -8.96
CA LYS A 98 7.11 -2.25 -9.30
C LYS A 98 8.43 -1.74 -8.71
N TYR A 99 9.03 -2.54 -7.83
CA TYR A 99 10.31 -2.27 -7.21
C TYR A 99 11.37 -3.20 -7.80
N TYR A 100 12.45 -2.64 -8.29
CA TYR A 100 13.68 -3.32 -8.70
C TYR A 100 14.74 -3.27 -7.61
N VAL A 101 15.88 -3.89 -7.84
CA VAL A 101 17.04 -3.81 -6.95
C VAL A 101 17.37 -2.36 -6.61
N GLY A 102 17.47 -2.06 -5.32
CA GLY A 102 17.61 -0.71 -4.77
C GLY A 102 16.28 0.05 -4.59
N GLY A 103 15.19 -0.43 -5.20
CA GLY A 103 13.86 0.19 -5.04
C GLY A 103 13.35 0.10 -3.61
N ASN A 104 12.83 1.21 -3.10
CA ASN A 104 12.41 1.35 -1.70
C ASN A 104 11.33 2.42 -1.53
N TYR A 105 10.73 2.48 -0.34
CA TYR A 105 9.94 3.61 0.12
C TYR A 105 10.15 3.78 1.62
N ASN A 106 10.81 4.87 2.03
CA ASN A 106 11.19 5.10 3.42
C ASN A 106 9.97 5.39 4.32
N TRP A 107 10.17 5.46 5.63
CA TRP A 107 9.14 5.71 6.63
C TRP A 107 8.25 6.90 6.28
N HIS A 108 6.95 6.68 6.21
CA HIS A 108 5.94 7.70 5.93
C HIS A 108 4.57 7.28 6.47
N CYS A 109 3.66 8.25 6.50
CA CYS A 109 2.23 8.04 6.70
C CYS A 109 1.50 8.54 5.45
N ASP A 110 0.38 7.92 5.13
CA ASP A 110 -0.43 8.28 3.97
C ASP A 110 -1.50 9.33 4.28
N TYR A 111 -1.83 9.51 5.57
CA TYR A 111 -2.86 10.43 6.03
C TYR A 111 -2.63 11.86 5.53
N GLY A 112 -3.68 12.52 5.08
CA GLY A 112 -3.63 13.92 4.63
C GLY A 112 -3.28 14.12 3.15
N GLN A 113 -2.90 13.08 2.43
CA GLN A 113 -2.46 13.16 1.02
C GLN A 113 -3.58 12.89 0.00
N ALA A 114 -4.83 13.28 0.31
CA ALA A 114 -5.97 13.02 -0.56
C ALA A 114 -6.00 13.94 -1.78
N PRO A 115 -6.43 13.45 -2.97
CA PRO A 115 -6.48 14.24 -4.20
C PRO A 115 -7.63 15.25 -4.21
N VAL A 116 -8.64 15.08 -3.34
CA VAL A 116 -9.85 15.91 -3.30
C VAL A 116 -9.85 16.81 -2.08
N ARG A 117 -10.06 18.11 -2.31
CA ARG A 117 -10.14 19.11 -1.23
C ARG A 117 -11.21 18.73 -0.20
N GLY A 118 -10.86 18.78 1.07
CA GLY A 118 -11.75 18.44 2.19
C GLY A 118 -11.86 16.95 2.50
N SER A 119 -11.12 16.10 1.81
CA SER A 119 -10.95 14.69 2.15
C SER A 119 -9.53 14.39 2.62
N VAL A 120 -9.36 13.23 3.26
CA VAL A 120 -8.08 12.65 3.66
C VAL A 120 -8.10 11.16 3.40
N ARG A 121 -6.94 10.54 3.19
CA ARG A 121 -6.82 9.10 3.17
C ARG A 121 -7.11 8.55 4.55
N LYS A 122 -8.07 7.63 4.65
CA LYS A 122 -8.50 6.98 5.88
C LYS A 122 -7.88 5.61 6.04
N LEU A 123 -7.93 4.83 4.99
CA LEU A 123 -7.36 3.49 4.95
C LEU A 123 -6.35 3.40 3.81
N SER A 124 -5.27 2.70 4.09
CA SER A 124 -4.24 2.29 3.14
C SER A 124 -4.28 0.78 2.96
N MET A 125 -3.89 0.31 1.79
CA MET A 125 -3.84 -1.11 1.46
C MET A 125 -2.57 -1.44 0.67
N SER A 126 -2.03 -2.64 0.90
CA SER A 126 -1.01 -3.24 0.04
C SER A 126 -1.35 -4.70 -0.23
N ILE A 127 -1.39 -5.08 -1.50
CA ILE A 127 -1.57 -6.45 -1.99
C ILE A 127 -0.25 -6.93 -2.58
N HIS A 128 0.25 -8.08 -2.12
CA HIS A 128 1.48 -8.68 -2.65
C HIS A 128 1.17 -9.50 -3.90
N LEU A 129 1.79 -9.14 -5.03
CA LEU A 129 1.50 -9.71 -6.36
C LEU A 129 2.70 -10.39 -7.02
N THR A 130 3.78 -10.61 -6.26
CA THR A 130 4.97 -11.39 -6.68
C THR A 130 5.17 -12.53 -5.69
N ASP A 131 5.50 -13.72 -6.18
CA ASP A 131 5.89 -14.84 -5.30
C ASP A 131 7.15 -14.44 -4.51
N PRO A 132 7.17 -14.60 -3.17
CA PRO A 132 8.32 -14.25 -2.34
C PRO A 132 9.61 -15.00 -2.72
N LYS A 133 9.54 -16.05 -3.54
CA LYS A 133 10.70 -16.74 -4.08
C LYS A 133 11.37 -16.02 -5.26
N GLU A 134 10.72 -15.01 -5.82
CA GLU A 134 11.18 -14.28 -7.01
C GLU A 134 11.89 -12.95 -6.65
N TYR A 135 12.02 -12.63 -5.37
CA TYR A 135 12.74 -11.43 -4.90
C TYR A 135 13.27 -11.60 -3.47
N GLU A 136 14.23 -10.75 -3.10
CA GLU A 136 14.74 -10.61 -1.74
C GLU A 136 14.73 -9.14 -1.30
N GLY A 137 14.56 -8.93 0.01
CA GLY A 137 14.32 -7.59 0.55
C GLY A 137 12.88 -7.12 0.30
N GLY A 138 12.64 -5.83 0.33
CA GLY A 138 11.33 -5.25 0.01
C GLY A 138 10.25 -5.55 1.05
N GLU A 139 10.62 -5.90 2.28
CA GLU A 139 9.66 -6.15 3.35
C GLU A 139 8.84 -4.88 3.63
N LEU A 140 7.53 -5.05 3.72
CA LEU A 140 6.64 -4.01 4.22
C LEU A 140 6.58 -4.10 5.75
N ASN A 141 7.05 -3.07 6.41
CA ASN A 141 6.97 -2.94 7.86
C ASN A 141 6.05 -1.79 8.26
N LEU A 142 5.25 -2.01 9.29
CA LEU A 142 4.41 -1.01 9.93
C LEU A 142 4.86 -0.81 11.38
N ILE A 143 4.57 0.35 11.96
CA ILE A 143 4.74 0.60 13.40
C ILE A 143 3.35 0.75 14.00
N ASN A 144 2.99 -0.12 14.96
CA ASN A 144 1.71 -0.03 15.65
C ASN A 144 1.67 1.13 16.66
N TYR A 145 0.49 1.39 17.22
CA TYR A 145 0.28 2.47 18.20
C TYR A 145 1.12 2.32 19.49
N SER A 146 1.64 1.13 19.78
CA SER A 146 2.56 0.88 20.90
C SER A 146 4.04 1.01 20.51
N ASN A 147 4.32 1.54 19.32
CA ASN A 147 5.65 1.72 18.75
C ASN A 147 6.43 0.42 18.51
N TYR A 148 5.73 -0.70 18.30
CA TYR A 148 6.35 -1.97 17.90
C TYR A 148 6.26 -2.18 16.40
N PRO A 149 7.34 -2.69 15.76
CA PRO A 149 7.31 -3.05 14.35
C PRO A 149 6.41 -4.27 14.11
N ILE A 150 5.61 -4.19 13.06
CA ILE A 150 4.80 -5.29 12.56
C ILE A 150 5.41 -5.73 11.24
N MET A 151 5.76 -7.01 11.14
CA MET A 151 6.18 -7.62 9.88
C MET A 151 4.93 -8.11 9.15
N VAL A 152 4.74 -7.61 7.94
CA VAL A 152 3.62 -8.03 7.09
C VAL A 152 3.96 -9.31 6.37
N ASN A 153 3.03 -10.26 6.34
CA ASN A 153 3.17 -11.46 5.53
C ASN A 153 3.27 -11.07 4.04
N ASN A 154 4.28 -11.60 3.35
CA ASN A 154 4.58 -11.31 1.96
C ASN A 154 4.19 -12.45 1.00
N ASN A 155 3.39 -13.42 1.44
CA ASN A 155 2.89 -14.47 0.55
C ASN A 155 2.12 -13.84 -0.62
N LEU A 156 2.17 -14.50 -1.76
CA LEU A 156 1.43 -14.09 -2.96
C LEU A 156 -0.08 -13.99 -2.66
N GLY A 157 -0.71 -12.86 -3.04
CA GLY A 157 -2.11 -12.56 -2.73
C GLY A 157 -2.38 -12.10 -1.29
N SER A 158 -1.37 -12.09 -0.42
CA SER A 158 -1.51 -11.54 0.92
C SER A 158 -1.79 -10.04 0.85
N THR A 159 -2.83 -9.60 1.53
CA THR A 159 -3.33 -8.23 1.54
C THR A 159 -3.38 -7.70 2.96
N ILE A 160 -2.84 -6.52 3.17
CA ILE A 160 -2.99 -5.77 4.42
C ILE A 160 -3.77 -4.49 4.18
N VAL A 161 -4.76 -4.23 5.04
CA VAL A 161 -5.49 -2.95 5.11
C VAL A 161 -5.22 -2.33 6.48
N PHE A 162 -4.82 -1.07 6.51
CA PHE A 162 -4.43 -0.39 7.74
C PHE A 162 -4.84 1.08 7.73
N ASP A 163 -4.93 1.66 8.94
CA ASP A 163 -5.20 3.08 9.10
C ASP A 163 -4.07 3.91 8.46
N SER A 164 -4.43 4.87 7.61
CA SER A 164 -3.46 5.70 6.87
C SER A 164 -2.53 6.53 7.76
N ARG A 165 -2.80 6.63 9.07
CA ARG A 165 -1.93 7.28 10.06
C ARG A 165 -0.79 6.40 10.54
N ILE A 166 -0.82 5.11 10.24
CA ILE A 166 0.22 4.17 10.65
C ILE A 166 1.50 4.42 9.85
N PRO A 167 2.63 4.70 10.52
CA PRO A 167 3.91 4.78 9.84
C PRO A 167 4.28 3.43 9.22
N HIS A 168 4.72 3.47 7.98
CA HIS A 168 5.11 2.27 7.25
C HIS A 168 6.27 2.53 6.29
N LYS A 169 6.94 1.45 5.88
CA LYS A 169 8.14 1.48 5.04
C LYS A 169 8.20 0.23 4.18
N VAL A 170 8.71 0.37 2.97
CA VAL A 170 9.18 -0.74 2.13
C VAL A 170 10.71 -0.71 2.12
N TRP A 171 11.35 -1.78 2.58
CA TRP A 171 12.80 -1.92 2.58
C TRP A 171 13.34 -2.06 1.15
N PRO A 172 14.62 -1.75 0.91
CA PRO A 172 15.20 -1.92 -0.42
C PRO A 172 15.11 -3.37 -0.91
N ILE A 173 14.79 -3.53 -2.19
CA ILE A 173 14.95 -4.83 -2.88
C ILE A 173 16.44 -5.10 -3.06
N THR A 174 16.89 -6.29 -2.70
CA THR A 174 18.28 -6.73 -2.84
C THR A 174 18.48 -7.65 -4.03
N TRP A 175 17.44 -8.37 -4.45
CA TRP A 175 17.43 -9.23 -5.63
C TRP A 175 16.02 -9.34 -6.20
N GLY A 176 15.91 -9.52 -7.53
CA GLY A 176 14.65 -9.75 -8.23
C GLY A 176 13.79 -8.49 -8.37
N THR A 177 12.47 -8.71 -8.49
CA THR A 177 11.48 -7.64 -8.68
C THR A 177 10.25 -7.91 -7.86
N ARG A 178 9.79 -6.91 -7.09
CA ARG A 178 8.56 -6.98 -6.30
C ARG A 178 7.48 -6.09 -6.90
N ILE A 179 6.30 -6.68 -7.13
CA ILE A 179 5.10 -5.97 -7.58
C ILE A 179 4.06 -6.00 -6.44
N ALA A 180 3.46 -4.84 -6.19
CA ALA A 180 2.36 -4.71 -5.24
C ALA A 180 1.30 -3.74 -5.77
N LEU A 181 0.02 -4.04 -5.55
CA LEU A 181 -1.04 -3.05 -5.69
C LEU A 181 -1.18 -2.33 -4.36
N VAL A 182 -0.96 -1.02 -4.36
CA VAL A 182 -1.26 -0.17 -3.21
C VAL A 182 -2.50 0.67 -3.49
N GLY A 183 -3.26 0.96 -2.44
CA GLY A 183 -4.48 1.74 -2.59
C GLY A 183 -4.82 2.55 -1.36
N TRP A 184 -5.72 3.52 -1.56
CA TRP A 184 -6.21 4.40 -0.50
C TRP A 184 -7.71 4.62 -0.63
N ALA A 185 -8.41 4.48 0.49
CA ALA A 185 -9.80 4.86 0.63
C ALA A 185 -9.90 6.20 1.37
N ASN A 186 -10.64 7.14 0.80
CA ASN A 186 -10.71 8.51 1.28
C ASN A 186 -12.02 8.78 2.02
N GLY A 187 -11.98 9.69 2.99
CA GLY A 187 -13.15 10.15 3.75
C GLY A 187 -13.00 11.58 4.23
N PRO A 188 -13.98 12.11 4.97
CA PRO A 188 -13.89 13.47 5.53
C PRO A 188 -12.74 13.57 6.53
N LYS A 189 -12.23 14.79 6.72
CA LYS A 189 -11.27 15.07 7.80
C LYS A 189 -11.86 14.66 9.15
N LEU A 190 -11.03 14.22 10.07
CA LEU A 190 -11.43 14.06 11.47
C LEU A 190 -11.80 15.43 12.02
N ARG A 191 -12.93 15.51 12.73
CA ARG A 191 -13.40 16.70 13.42
C ARG A 191 -13.13 16.57 14.91
#